data_aece125af7cd0b12e79cae98fbb64345
#
_entry.id   aece125af7cd0b12e79cae98fbb64345
#
_cell.length_a   1.000
_cell.length_b   1.000
_cell.length_c   1.000
_cell.angle_alpha   90.00
_cell.angle_beta   90.00
_cell.angle_gamma   90.00
#
_symmetry.space_group_name_H-M   'P 1'
#
loop_
_entity.id
_entity.type
_entity.pdbx_description
1 polymer ?
#
loop_
_entity_poly.entity_id
_entity_poly.type
_entity_poly.pdbx_seq_one_letter_code
_entity_poly.pdbx_strand_id
1 'polypeptide(L)'
;SHSPLWGGIDQVARSGGADVKAGTFWYWAKEHGYQAPRKIRQGPPELRNLPPNLPPAGGRQSEPGPAEDPVVEPDLEDDTPDPGPADSLPFRPLGFDHGTYYYLPKAACQVTALTAAQHNKSHFLQLASLEWWVGGFGDEKGRIDWDSAQNAIMGACIAQGVYDPSRLRGRGTWADSDRVILHLGNRLVIDGRSHPITKLPRTFRSLYCYENAKAIDGPGSDTLSDEAALDVRTIAERFRWEAPASANLLLGWIVLAPVCGALKWRPHIWITGGAGTGKTTILGSFMKPLLGGMFEGATGGTTEAGLRGQLRSDAIPVVFDELEQNELKDKMQVQNILSLARIASSEGGKIYKGTTNGGSNTFEIRSMFCVSSINVALIQRADLDRFCVLALRKDHMDKSDWAEFEQQILKTCTEENGRRLVARTIQQIPTIRTNARTLAAALSRKFGQRFGDQYGTLLAGAWTLEPGGGGQLDLQQATQWIDSMDWESREVDSGDADEMKCLNHILQAMVPVDGGRRVTLLELVQLASRGVLFTSSTSTDEVATILGRYGLRVISGDLAVSNNNTALQALLRDTPWAGNAYRQALRRVPGATASGTTLRFPASGVARATLVPLETVETREGG
;
A
#
# COMPACT_ATOMS: atom_id res chain seq x y z
N SER A 1 51.08 -8.37 6.48
CA SER A 1 52.24 -7.48 6.36
C SER A 1 51.75 -6.04 6.52
N HIS A 2 51.96 -5.47 7.72
CA HIS A 2 51.62 -4.07 8.01
C HIS A 2 52.59 -3.17 7.19
N SER A 3 52.04 -2.41 6.28
CA SER A 3 52.76 -1.34 5.58
C SER A 3 53.12 -0.24 6.57
N PRO A 4 54.32 0.33 6.57
CA PRO A 4 54.75 1.40 7.47
C PRO A 4 53.90 2.66 7.43
N LEU A 5 53.06 2.84 6.40
CA LEU A 5 52.18 3.98 6.19
C LEU A 5 51.04 4.09 7.24
N TRP A 6 50.61 3.00 7.84
CA TRP A 6 49.49 3.04 8.80
C TRP A 6 49.92 3.48 10.22
N GLY A 7 51.17 3.25 10.61
CA GLY A 7 51.68 3.71 11.91
C GLY A 7 51.72 5.23 12.08
N GLY A 8 51.90 5.98 10.99
CA GLY A 8 51.94 7.45 11.01
C GLY A 8 50.55 8.10 11.14
N ILE A 9 49.52 7.50 10.54
CA ILE A 9 48.16 8.00 10.62
C ILE A 9 47.61 7.84 12.05
N ASP A 10 47.90 6.71 12.70
CA ASP A 10 47.50 6.46 14.10
C ASP A 10 48.18 7.44 15.07
N GLN A 11 49.39 7.90 14.79
CA GLN A 11 50.13 8.85 15.64
C GLN A 11 49.57 10.28 15.51
N VAL A 12 49.12 10.68 14.34
CA VAL A 12 48.47 11.98 14.08
C VAL A 12 47.05 11.99 14.67
N ALA A 13 46.31 10.87 14.58
CA ALA A 13 44.97 10.74 15.18
C ALA A 13 45.02 10.74 16.72
N ARG A 14 46.08 10.26 17.34
CA ARG A 14 46.26 10.24 18.80
C ARG A 14 46.77 11.56 19.41
N SER A 15 47.30 12.47 18.61
CA SER A 15 47.84 13.75 19.10
C SER A 15 46.80 14.85 19.32
N GLY A 16 45.51 14.58 19.14
CA GLY A 16 44.38 15.39 19.65
C GLY A 16 44.40 16.89 19.31
N GLY A 17 45.07 17.31 18.26
CA GLY A 17 45.12 18.70 17.85
C GLY A 17 44.08 19.02 16.81
N ALA A 18 43.10 19.84 17.18
CA ALA A 18 42.20 20.50 16.24
C ALA A 18 43.00 21.28 15.19
N ASP A 19 42.54 21.23 13.94
CA ASP A 19 43.06 22.00 12.79
C ASP A 19 44.40 21.56 12.14
N VAL A 20 44.43 20.33 11.65
CA VAL A 20 45.40 20.02 10.58
C VAL A 20 44.83 20.56 9.27
N LYS A 21 45.32 21.73 8.82
CA LYS A 21 44.94 22.30 7.52
C LYS A 21 45.30 21.34 6.39
N ALA A 22 44.44 21.24 5.38
CA ALA A 22 44.67 20.38 4.20
C ALA A 22 46.09 20.49 3.61
N GLY A 23 46.73 21.65 3.68
CA GLY A 23 48.12 21.88 3.26
C GLY A 23 49.13 21.07 4.06
N THR A 24 48.96 20.86 5.35
CA THR A 24 49.84 20.06 6.21
C THR A 24 49.79 18.58 5.88
N PHE A 25 48.60 18.08 5.55
CA PHE A 25 48.40 16.71 5.09
C PHE A 25 49.13 16.42 3.77
N TRP A 26 49.02 17.33 2.81
CA TRP A 26 49.71 17.21 1.52
C TRP A 26 51.23 17.32 1.62
N TYR A 27 51.75 18.16 2.52
CA TYR A 27 53.17 18.26 2.80
C TYR A 27 53.71 16.95 3.39
N TRP A 28 53.03 16.39 4.39
CA TRP A 28 53.38 15.11 5.03
C TRP A 28 53.31 13.93 4.04
N ALA A 29 52.24 13.87 3.23
CA ALA A 29 52.06 12.82 2.23
C ALA A 29 53.22 12.83 1.21
N LYS A 30 53.71 14.01 0.82
CA LYS A 30 54.82 14.19 -0.12
C LYS A 30 56.16 13.74 0.48
N GLU A 31 56.42 14.03 1.75
CA GLU A 31 57.61 13.56 2.47
C GLU A 31 57.66 12.03 2.62
N HIS A 32 56.51 11.38 2.66
CA HIS A 32 56.41 9.92 2.76
C HIS A 32 56.21 9.21 1.42
N GLY A 33 56.62 9.85 0.32
CA GLY A 33 56.70 9.23 -1.00
C GLY A 33 55.41 9.20 -1.80
N TYR A 34 54.38 9.97 -1.41
CA TYR A 34 53.18 10.11 -2.21
C TYR A 34 53.48 10.90 -3.48
N GLN A 35 53.36 10.25 -4.63
CA GLN A 35 53.36 10.92 -5.92
C GLN A 35 51.91 11.26 -6.29
N ALA A 36 51.66 12.55 -6.54
CA ALA A 36 50.35 12.97 -7.03
C ALA A 36 49.97 12.16 -8.27
N PRO A 37 48.71 11.67 -8.39
CA PRO A 37 48.30 10.93 -9.56
C PRO A 37 48.56 11.75 -10.83
N ARG A 38 49.06 11.10 -11.89
CA ARG A 38 49.24 11.69 -13.22
C ARG A 38 47.94 12.40 -13.59
N LYS A 39 48.01 13.57 -14.21
CA LYS A 39 46.87 14.37 -14.66
C LYS A 39 45.80 13.45 -15.24
N ILE A 40 44.67 13.37 -14.55
CA ILE A 40 43.50 12.60 -14.98
C ILE A 40 43.12 13.16 -16.36
N ARG A 41 43.12 12.31 -17.39
CA ARG A 41 42.54 12.69 -18.67
C ARG A 41 41.06 12.99 -18.41
N GLN A 42 40.66 14.19 -18.76
CA GLN A 42 39.28 14.61 -18.66
C GLN A 42 38.44 13.73 -19.61
N GLY A 43 37.26 13.27 -19.16
CA GLY A 43 36.34 12.46 -19.95
C GLY A 43 35.88 13.14 -21.26
N PRO A 44 34.94 12.49 -21.98
CA PRO A 44 34.36 13.04 -23.19
C PRO A 44 33.88 14.48 -22.99
N PRO A 45 33.88 15.31 -24.05
CA PRO A 45 33.45 16.70 -23.96
C PRO A 45 32.10 16.89 -23.30
N GLU A 46 31.19 15.93 -23.47
CA GLU A 46 29.86 15.92 -22.89
C GLU A 46 29.87 15.83 -21.36
N LEU A 47 30.82 15.08 -20.79
CA LEU A 47 30.97 14.98 -19.33
C LEU A 47 31.70 16.20 -18.75
N ARG A 48 32.46 16.94 -19.56
CA ARG A 48 33.18 18.15 -19.11
C ARG A 48 32.26 19.34 -18.91
N ASN A 49 31.20 19.42 -19.70
CA ASN A 49 30.29 20.57 -19.76
C ASN A 49 29.00 20.35 -18.98
N LEU A 50 28.91 19.29 -18.15
CA LEU A 50 27.81 19.15 -17.21
C LEU A 50 27.85 20.33 -16.23
N PRO A 51 26.85 21.21 -16.21
CA PRO A 51 26.82 22.32 -15.26
C PRO A 51 26.77 21.75 -13.85
N PRO A 52 27.55 22.32 -12.91
CA PRO A 52 27.60 21.83 -11.53
C PRO A 52 26.28 21.92 -10.78
N ASN A 53 25.28 22.64 -11.32
CA ASN A 53 23.95 22.81 -10.79
C ASN A 53 22.93 22.71 -11.92
N LEU A 54 22.54 21.48 -12.29
CA LEU A 54 21.23 21.30 -12.91
C LEU A 54 20.20 21.54 -11.82
N PRO A 55 19.26 22.48 -11.98
CA PRO A 55 18.21 22.68 -10.98
C PRO A 55 17.46 21.38 -10.81
N PRO A 56 17.07 21.01 -9.57
CA PRO A 56 16.14 19.91 -9.36
C PRO A 56 14.93 20.17 -10.26
N ALA A 57 14.45 19.12 -10.94
CA ALA A 57 13.27 19.19 -11.80
C ALA A 57 12.06 19.58 -10.94
N GLY A 58 11.80 20.88 -10.81
CA GLY A 58 10.76 21.42 -9.93
C GLY A 58 10.62 22.93 -10.10
N GLY A 59 9.54 23.32 -10.74
CA GLY A 59 8.70 24.49 -10.56
C GLY A 59 9.31 25.87 -10.42
N ARG A 60 9.25 26.65 -11.50
CA ARG A 60 8.92 28.09 -11.37
C ARG A 60 7.42 28.24 -11.63
N GLN A 61 6.72 28.81 -10.65
CA GLN A 61 5.38 29.37 -10.83
C GLN A 61 5.47 30.54 -11.80
N SER A 62 4.77 30.49 -12.92
CA SER A 62 4.49 31.61 -13.80
C SER A 62 3.07 32.07 -13.54
N GLU A 63 2.91 33.36 -13.25
CA GLU A 63 1.61 34.04 -13.14
C GLU A 63 0.84 34.02 -14.48
N PRO A 64 -0.51 34.06 -14.46
CA PRO A 64 -1.31 33.99 -15.66
C PRO A 64 -1.37 35.34 -16.39
N GLY A 65 -0.96 35.32 -17.66
CA GLY A 65 -1.22 36.40 -18.62
C GLY A 65 -2.50 36.15 -19.43
N PRO A 66 -3.10 37.19 -20.04
CA PRO A 66 -4.45 37.14 -20.58
C PRO A 66 -4.57 36.31 -21.85
N ALA A 67 -5.80 35.80 -22.07
CA ALA A 67 -6.22 34.96 -23.18
C ALA A 67 -6.07 35.65 -24.53
N GLU A 68 -5.54 34.95 -25.54
CA GLU A 68 -5.60 35.28 -26.94
C GLU A 68 -6.20 34.12 -27.76
N ASP A 69 -6.88 34.50 -28.85
CA ASP A 69 -7.73 33.69 -29.73
C ASP A 69 -7.00 32.60 -30.55
N PRO A 70 -7.70 31.61 -31.13
CA PRO A 70 -7.11 30.44 -31.76
C PRO A 70 -6.49 30.75 -33.12
N VAL A 71 -5.19 30.48 -33.23
CA VAL A 71 -4.44 30.57 -34.49
C VAL A 71 -4.27 29.18 -35.11
N VAL A 72 -4.57 29.13 -36.42
CA VAL A 72 -4.39 28.02 -37.35
C VAL A 72 -2.93 27.54 -37.37
N GLU A 73 -2.72 26.23 -37.30
CA GLU A 73 -1.40 25.60 -37.34
C GLU A 73 -0.75 25.78 -38.75
N PRO A 74 0.52 26.21 -38.81
CA PRO A 74 1.38 25.94 -39.95
C PRO A 74 2.26 24.71 -39.68
N ASP A 75 2.53 23.95 -40.75
CA ASP A 75 3.50 22.85 -40.79
C ASP A 75 4.85 23.27 -40.18
N LEU A 76 5.23 22.65 -39.09
CA LEU A 76 6.51 22.90 -38.43
C LEU A 76 7.62 22.14 -39.14
N GLU A 77 8.41 22.85 -39.93
CA GLU A 77 9.75 22.44 -40.32
C GLU A 77 10.60 22.17 -39.06
N ASP A 78 11.42 21.14 -39.12
CA ASP A 78 12.23 20.58 -38.05
C ASP A 78 13.40 21.52 -37.69
N ASP A 79 13.12 22.60 -36.98
CA ASP A 79 14.10 23.55 -36.45
C ASP A 79 14.59 23.04 -35.09
N THR A 80 15.36 21.94 -35.12
CA THR A 80 15.97 21.37 -33.90
C THR A 80 17.16 22.22 -33.48
N PRO A 81 17.09 22.94 -32.34
CA PRO A 81 18.27 23.53 -31.76
C PRO A 81 19.24 22.43 -31.32
N ASP A 82 20.54 22.68 -31.52
CA ASP A 82 21.64 21.82 -31.18
C ASP A 82 21.47 21.15 -29.81
N PRO A 83 21.53 19.81 -29.69
CA PRO A 83 21.33 19.13 -28.42
C PRO A 83 22.37 19.63 -27.41
N GLY A 84 21.92 20.22 -26.31
CA GLY A 84 22.80 20.63 -25.23
C GLY A 84 23.62 19.44 -24.69
N PRO A 85 24.82 19.67 -24.09
CA PRO A 85 25.78 18.63 -23.73
C PRO A 85 25.19 17.51 -22.84
N ALA A 86 24.15 17.77 -22.09
CA ALA A 86 23.47 16.74 -21.27
C ALA A 86 22.60 15.78 -22.09
N ASP A 87 22.14 16.20 -23.29
CA ASP A 87 21.29 15.36 -24.16
C ASP A 87 22.11 14.42 -25.07
N SER A 88 23.43 14.64 -25.18
CA SER A 88 24.33 13.80 -26.00
C SER A 88 24.83 12.53 -25.29
N LEU A 89 24.78 12.48 -23.95
CA LEU A 89 25.20 11.31 -23.19
C LEU A 89 24.30 10.07 -23.46
N PRO A 90 24.86 8.86 -23.60
CA PRO A 90 24.08 7.62 -23.80
C PRO A 90 23.34 7.17 -22.54
N PHE A 91 23.60 7.76 -21.40
CA PHE A 91 22.90 7.56 -20.14
C PHE A 91 22.76 8.88 -19.37
N ARG A 92 21.80 8.94 -18.46
CA ARG A 92 21.61 10.05 -17.53
C ARG A 92 22.11 9.65 -16.14
N PRO A 93 23.09 10.34 -15.54
CA PRO A 93 23.39 10.20 -14.12
C PRO A 93 22.19 10.68 -13.30
N LEU A 94 21.72 9.88 -12.35
CA LEU A 94 20.57 10.22 -11.51
C LEU A 94 20.98 10.74 -10.13
N GLY A 95 22.18 10.38 -9.67
CA GLY A 95 22.69 10.73 -8.35
C GLY A 95 23.30 9.54 -7.62
N PHE A 96 23.50 9.68 -6.33
CA PHE A 96 24.09 8.63 -5.48
C PHE A 96 23.34 8.53 -4.16
N ASP A 97 23.45 7.37 -3.52
CA ASP A 97 22.98 7.15 -2.15
C ASP A 97 23.83 6.07 -1.46
N HIS A 98 24.38 6.37 -0.28
CA HIS A 98 25.15 5.43 0.57
C HIS A 98 26.16 4.54 -0.21
N GLY A 99 26.97 5.15 -1.11
CA GLY A 99 28.00 4.44 -1.89
C GLY A 99 27.46 3.67 -3.09
N THR A 100 26.18 3.82 -3.42
CA THR A 100 25.57 3.33 -4.65
C THR A 100 25.31 4.50 -5.59
N TYR A 101 25.64 4.34 -6.87
CA TYR A 101 25.51 5.34 -7.92
C TYR A 101 24.44 4.89 -8.91
N TYR A 102 23.56 5.79 -9.31
CA TYR A 102 22.38 5.48 -10.11
C TYR A 102 22.48 6.12 -11.49
N TYR A 103 22.27 5.31 -12.50
CA TYR A 103 22.34 5.68 -13.92
C TYR A 103 21.08 5.24 -14.65
N LEU A 104 20.61 6.02 -15.61
CA LEU A 104 19.53 5.67 -16.53
C LEU A 104 20.09 5.60 -17.97
N PRO A 105 20.47 4.41 -18.46
CA PRO A 105 20.86 4.22 -19.86
C PRO A 105 19.71 4.57 -20.79
N LYS A 106 19.92 5.40 -21.82
CA LYS A 106 18.88 5.83 -22.76
C LYS A 106 18.36 4.67 -23.62
N ALA A 107 19.19 3.69 -23.94
CA ALA A 107 18.82 2.54 -24.73
C ALA A 107 17.91 1.55 -23.97
N ALA A 108 18.24 1.23 -22.73
CA ALA A 108 17.48 0.30 -21.90
C ALA A 108 16.33 0.98 -21.16
N CYS A 109 16.49 2.26 -20.78
CA CYS A 109 15.57 3.00 -19.92
C CYS A 109 15.23 2.25 -18.62
N GLN A 110 16.22 1.55 -18.04
CA GLN A 110 16.10 0.89 -16.74
C GLN A 110 17.21 1.42 -15.84
N VAL A 111 16.87 1.74 -14.59
CA VAL A 111 17.84 2.29 -13.63
C VAL A 111 18.88 1.22 -13.29
N THR A 112 20.14 1.55 -13.53
CA THR A 112 21.28 0.73 -13.16
C THR A 112 21.92 1.31 -11.91
N ALA A 113 21.92 0.54 -10.83
CA ALA A 113 22.52 0.90 -9.55
C ALA A 113 23.86 0.17 -9.41
N LEU A 114 24.96 0.91 -9.24
CA LEU A 114 26.31 0.34 -9.15
C LEU A 114 26.98 0.82 -7.85
N THR A 115 27.49 -0.11 -7.08
CA THR A 115 28.45 0.19 -6.00
C THR A 115 29.82 0.55 -6.59
N ALA A 116 30.72 1.16 -5.82
CA ALA A 116 32.06 1.48 -6.31
C ALA A 116 32.79 0.25 -6.90
N ALA A 117 32.66 -0.93 -6.29
CA ALA A 117 33.28 -2.17 -6.77
C ALA A 117 32.64 -2.72 -8.07
N GLN A 118 31.41 -2.35 -8.36
CA GLN A 118 30.70 -2.75 -9.58
C GLN A 118 31.01 -1.84 -10.77
N HIS A 119 31.76 -0.75 -10.59
CA HIS A 119 32.21 0.11 -11.69
C HIS A 119 33.34 -0.57 -12.46
N ASN A 120 33.01 -1.56 -13.25
CA ASN A 120 33.95 -2.33 -14.07
C ASN A 120 33.44 -2.44 -15.51
N LYS A 121 34.27 -2.95 -16.41
CA LYS A 121 33.99 -3.06 -17.85
C LYS A 121 32.61 -3.69 -18.14
N SER A 122 32.25 -4.78 -17.46
CA SER A 122 31.00 -5.49 -17.73
C SER A 122 29.77 -4.63 -17.42
N HIS A 123 29.81 -3.84 -16.35
CA HIS A 123 28.72 -2.95 -15.98
C HIS A 123 28.72 -1.65 -16.81
N PHE A 124 29.89 -1.16 -17.22
CA PHE A 124 30.01 0.00 -18.10
C PHE A 124 29.38 -0.24 -19.47
N LEU A 125 29.49 -1.45 -20.00
CA LEU A 125 28.86 -1.84 -21.27
C LEU A 125 27.32 -1.90 -21.18
N GLN A 126 26.75 -1.93 -19.97
CA GLN A 126 25.30 -1.78 -19.79
C GLN A 126 24.85 -0.31 -19.86
N LEU A 127 25.77 0.63 -19.61
CA LEU A 127 25.47 2.07 -19.64
C LEU A 127 25.62 2.67 -21.02
N ALA A 128 26.65 2.23 -21.78
CA ALA A 128 26.97 2.73 -23.11
C ALA A 128 27.66 1.69 -23.97
N SER A 129 27.66 1.90 -25.30
CA SER A 129 28.37 1.05 -26.25
C SER A 129 29.89 1.12 -26.09
N LEU A 130 30.60 0.06 -26.51
CA LEU A 130 32.05 0.03 -26.47
C LEU A 130 32.67 1.21 -27.26
N GLU A 131 32.10 1.55 -28.41
CA GLU A 131 32.54 2.63 -29.27
C GLU A 131 32.52 3.98 -28.52
N TRP A 132 31.48 4.23 -27.76
CA TRP A 132 31.36 5.44 -26.94
C TRP A 132 32.49 5.51 -25.88
N TRP A 133 32.77 4.39 -25.22
CA TRP A 133 33.86 4.31 -24.24
C TRP A 133 35.23 4.51 -24.88
N VAL A 134 35.49 3.92 -26.07
CA VAL A 134 36.72 4.12 -26.82
C VAL A 134 36.88 5.59 -27.24
N GLY A 135 35.82 6.21 -27.75
CA GLY A 135 35.86 7.61 -28.18
C GLY A 135 36.15 8.59 -27.03
N GLY A 136 35.63 8.31 -25.81
CA GLY A 136 35.78 9.18 -24.66
C GLY A 136 37.02 8.92 -23.82
N PHE A 137 37.45 7.67 -23.69
CA PHE A 137 38.49 7.24 -22.73
C PHE A 137 39.55 6.32 -23.37
N GLY A 138 39.51 6.11 -24.69
CA GLY A 138 40.50 5.32 -25.41
C GLY A 138 41.77 6.06 -25.69
N ASP A 139 42.90 5.33 -25.74
CA ASP A 139 44.19 5.83 -26.28
C ASP A 139 44.23 5.64 -27.82
N GLU A 140 45.32 6.08 -28.45
CA GLU A 140 45.52 5.92 -29.90
C GLU A 140 45.46 4.46 -30.40
N LYS A 141 45.65 3.50 -29.50
CA LYS A 141 45.56 2.05 -29.77
C LYS A 141 44.18 1.45 -29.41
N GLY A 142 43.20 2.28 -29.06
CA GLY A 142 41.87 1.87 -28.67
C GLY A 142 41.76 1.22 -27.29
N ARG A 143 42.80 1.32 -26.45
CA ARG A 143 42.73 0.80 -25.05
C ARG A 143 42.07 1.84 -24.17
N ILE A 144 41.02 1.41 -23.44
CA ILE A 144 40.20 2.28 -22.60
C ILE A 144 40.84 2.43 -21.21
N ASP A 145 40.95 3.66 -20.76
CA ASP A 145 41.30 4.03 -19.37
C ASP A 145 40.04 3.92 -18.49
N TRP A 146 39.79 2.72 -17.96
CA TRP A 146 38.61 2.43 -17.15
C TRP A 146 38.61 3.18 -15.81
N ASP A 147 39.77 3.52 -15.24
CA ASP A 147 39.86 4.27 -13.99
C ASP A 147 39.42 5.72 -14.19
N SER A 148 39.84 6.34 -15.30
CA SER A 148 39.36 7.67 -15.67
C SER A 148 37.85 7.66 -16.00
N ALA A 149 37.35 6.63 -16.67
CA ALA A 149 35.93 6.47 -16.95
C ALA A 149 35.13 6.34 -15.65
N GLN A 150 35.56 5.49 -14.72
CA GLN A 150 34.97 5.33 -13.41
C GLN A 150 34.86 6.64 -12.65
N ASN A 151 36.00 7.35 -12.53
CA ASN A 151 36.05 8.63 -11.83
C ASN A 151 35.08 9.66 -12.45
N ALA A 152 35.01 9.72 -13.78
CA ALA A 152 34.14 10.67 -14.49
C ALA A 152 32.68 10.42 -14.24
N ILE A 153 32.22 9.16 -14.36
CA ILE A 153 30.77 8.85 -14.22
C ILE A 153 30.32 8.88 -12.76
N MET A 154 31.17 8.44 -11.81
CA MET A 154 30.87 8.59 -10.38
C MET A 154 30.79 10.07 -9.98
N GLY A 155 31.74 10.90 -10.50
CA GLY A 155 31.72 12.35 -10.31
C GLY A 155 30.42 12.99 -10.87
N ALA A 156 29.95 12.53 -12.03
CA ALA A 156 28.72 13.00 -12.60
C ALA A 156 27.49 12.67 -11.72
N CYS A 157 27.45 11.49 -11.09
CA CYS A 157 26.39 11.16 -10.10
C CYS A 157 26.50 12.02 -8.84
N ILE A 158 27.72 12.25 -8.33
CA ILE A 158 27.93 13.10 -7.15
C ILE A 158 27.43 14.53 -7.43
N ALA A 159 27.68 15.05 -8.62
CA ALA A 159 27.21 16.36 -9.05
C ALA A 159 25.68 16.49 -9.09
N GLN A 160 24.95 15.39 -9.33
CA GLN A 160 23.48 15.36 -9.28
C GLN A 160 22.93 15.35 -7.84
N GLY A 161 23.77 15.06 -6.83
CA GLY A 161 23.35 14.95 -5.45
C GLY A 161 22.74 13.59 -5.08
N VAL A 162 22.01 13.56 -3.97
CA VAL A 162 21.41 12.33 -3.44
C VAL A 162 20.20 11.91 -4.29
N TYR A 163 20.22 10.66 -4.76
CA TYR A 163 19.10 10.05 -5.49
C TYR A 163 18.15 9.34 -4.53
N ASP A 164 16.86 9.60 -4.68
CA ASP A 164 15.80 8.89 -3.95
C ASP A 164 15.19 7.78 -4.83
N PRO A 165 15.47 6.49 -4.57
CA PRO A 165 14.90 5.38 -5.33
C PRO A 165 13.37 5.31 -5.27
N SER A 166 12.72 5.94 -4.29
CA SER A 166 11.25 5.99 -4.19
C SER A 166 10.59 6.82 -5.31
N ARG A 167 11.39 7.57 -6.09
CA ARG A 167 10.92 8.27 -7.29
C ARG A 167 10.76 7.38 -8.52
N LEU A 168 11.13 6.11 -8.41
CA LEU A 168 10.97 5.16 -9.51
C LEU A 168 9.49 4.80 -9.70
N ARG A 169 9.06 4.74 -10.96
CA ARG A 169 7.68 4.37 -11.35
C ARG A 169 7.73 3.29 -12.41
N GLY A 170 7.06 2.19 -12.13
CA GLY A 170 6.80 1.09 -13.05
C GLY A 170 5.44 1.24 -13.73
N ARG A 171 4.91 0.11 -14.24
CA ARG A 171 3.63 0.04 -14.94
C ARG A 171 2.46 0.47 -14.05
N GLY A 172 1.43 1.06 -14.65
CA GLY A 172 0.23 1.52 -13.97
C GLY A 172 -0.09 2.98 -14.24
N THR A 173 -1.10 3.49 -13.58
CA THR A 173 -1.56 4.88 -13.71
C THR A 173 -1.05 5.72 -12.55
N TRP A 174 -0.38 6.82 -12.84
CA TRP A 174 0.30 7.65 -11.85
C TRP A 174 -0.22 9.08 -11.83
N ALA A 175 -0.28 9.66 -10.65
CA ALA A 175 -0.40 11.10 -10.50
C ALA A 175 1.00 11.72 -10.51
N ASP A 176 1.25 12.64 -11.44
CA ASP A 176 2.50 13.36 -11.59
C ASP A 176 2.21 14.86 -11.67
N SER A 177 2.34 15.54 -10.54
CA SER A 177 1.93 16.92 -10.35
C SER A 177 0.40 17.11 -10.58
N ASP A 178 0.02 17.83 -11.59
CA ASP A 178 -1.36 18.16 -11.97
C ASP A 178 -1.96 17.22 -13.03
N ARG A 179 -1.15 16.30 -13.57
CA ARG A 179 -1.55 15.40 -14.66
C ARG A 179 -1.53 13.94 -14.26
N VAL A 180 -2.14 13.12 -15.12
CA VAL A 180 -2.15 11.66 -15.01
C VAL A 180 -1.25 11.08 -16.09
N ILE A 181 -0.32 10.23 -15.69
CA ILE A 181 0.57 9.48 -16.57
C ILE A 181 0.19 8.00 -16.52
N LEU A 182 -0.11 7.42 -17.67
CA LEU A 182 -0.31 5.97 -17.79
C LEU A 182 0.97 5.34 -18.34
N HIS A 183 1.56 4.45 -17.56
CA HIS A 183 2.76 3.71 -17.89
C HIS A 183 2.43 2.27 -18.32
N LEU A 184 2.64 1.96 -19.59
CA LEU A 184 2.31 0.66 -20.20
C LEU A 184 3.52 -0.24 -20.44
N GLY A 185 4.58 -0.02 -19.66
CA GLY A 185 5.83 -0.78 -19.74
C GLY A 185 6.83 -0.13 -20.69
N ASN A 186 6.62 -0.20 -22.00
CA ASN A 186 7.51 0.34 -23.03
C ASN A 186 7.11 1.74 -23.52
N ARG A 187 6.01 2.28 -23.07
CA ARG A 187 5.48 3.59 -23.47
C ARG A 187 4.73 4.29 -22.33
N LEU A 188 4.70 5.61 -22.36
CA LEU A 188 3.89 6.44 -21.50
C LEU A 188 2.75 7.07 -22.33
N VAL A 189 1.55 7.12 -21.77
CA VAL A 189 0.46 7.96 -22.28
C VAL A 189 0.43 9.23 -21.45
N ILE A 190 0.69 10.36 -22.09
CA ILE A 190 0.79 11.69 -21.49
C ILE A 190 -0.21 12.56 -22.21
N ASP A 191 -1.17 13.14 -21.49
CA ASP A 191 -2.21 14.00 -22.05
C ASP A 191 -2.92 13.36 -23.26
N GLY A 192 -3.24 12.07 -23.16
CA GLY A 192 -3.91 11.27 -24.18
C GLY A 192 -3.02 10.81 -25.35
N ARG A 193 -1.73 11.22 -25.40
CA ARG A 193 -0.80 10.84 -26.46
C ARG A 193 0.18 9.78 -25.98
N SER A 194 0.38 8.74 -26.80
CA SER A 194 1.31 7.63 -26.50
C SER A 194 2.73 7.94 -27.00
N HIS A 195 3.71 7.85 -26.12
CA HIS A 195 5.12 8.07 -26.41
C HIS A 195 5.95 6.87 -25.99
N PRO A 196 6.83 6.33 -26.87
CA PRO A 196 7.82 5.34 -26.46
C PRO A 196 8.67 5.88 -25.32
N ILE A 197 8.94 5.08 -24.30
CA ILE A 197 9.71 5.52 -23.12
C ILE A 197 11.15 5.95 -23.47
N THR A 198 11.68 5.41 -24.58
CA THR A 198 13.00 5.77 -25.13
C THR A 198 12.99 7.09 -25.91
N LYS A 199 11.80 7.64 -26.23
CA LYS A 199 11.62 8.86 -27.05
C LYS A 199 10.56 9.76 -26.44
N LEU A 200 10.72 10.12 -25.17
CA LEU A 200 9.80 11.05 -24.51
C LEU A 200 10.00 12.47 -25.06
N PRO A 201 8.93 13.29 -25.14
CA PRO A 201 9.03 14.68 -25.57
C PRO A 201 10.05 15.46 -24.74
N ARG A 202 10.83 16.34 -25.36
CA ARG A 202 11.82 17.20 -24.66
C ARG A 202 11.15 18.12 -23.63
N THR A 203 9.89 18.45 -23.82
CA THR A 203 9.08 19.24 -22.88
C THR A 203 8.59 18.44 -21.68
N PHE A 204 8.68 17.11 -21.74
CA PHE A 204 8.27 16.27 -20.62
C PHE A 204 9.17 16.49 -19.42
N ARG A 205 8.58 16.97 -18.33
CA ARG A 205 9.24 17.13 -17.02
C ARG A 205 8.47 16.32 -16.00
N SER A 206 9.20 15.60 -15.17
CA SER A 206 8.65 14.78 -14.10
C SER A 206 9.62 14.74 -12.92
N LEU A 207 9.08 14.69 -11.71
CA LEU A 207 9.84 14.39 -10.50
C LEU A 207 10.17 12.90 -10.39
N TYR A 208 9.55 12.07 -11.21
CA TYR A 208 9.67 10.61 -11.20
C TYR A 208 10.52 10.11 -12.37
N CYS A 209 11.11 8.93 -12.17
CA CYS A 209 11.80 8.18 -13.19
C CYS A 209 10.91 7.00 -13.62
N TYR A 210 10.52 6.97 -14.89
CA TYR A 210 9.73 5.89 -15.47
C TYR A 210 10.65 4.88 -16.13
N GLU A 211 10.57 3.60 -15.70
CA GLU A 211 11.42 2.53 -16.23
C GLU A 211 10.75 1.78 -17.36
N ASN A 212 11.55 1.39 -18.36
CA ASN A 212 11.12 0.47 -19.39
C ASN A 212 10.87 -0.93 -18.78
N ALA A 213 9.72 -1.51 -19.08
CA ALA A 213 9.31 -2.82 -18.58
C ALA A 213 8.60 -3.61 -19.69
N LYS A 214 8.28 -4.87 -19.40
CA LYS A 214 7.44 -5.68 -20.29
C LYS A 214 6.12 -4.94 -20.55
N ALA A 215 5.81 -4.75 -21.84
CA ALA A 215 4.58 -4.07 -22.25
C ALA A 215 3.34 -4.78 -21.71
N ILE A 216 2.38 -4.00 -21.27
CA ILE A 216 1.01 -4.43 -20.97
C ILE A 216 0.06 -3.73 -21.93
N ASP A 217 -1.10 -4.35 -22.17
CA ASP A 217 -2.16 -3.73 -22.91
C ASP A 217 -2.71 -2.54 -22.11
N GLY A 218 -3.12 -1.52 -22.81
CA GLY A 218 -3.65 -0.31 -22.23
C GLY A 218 -5.01 0.04 -22.83
N PRO A 219 -5.66 1.08 -22.29
CA PRO A 219 -6.89 1.59 -22.82
C PRO A 219 -6.71 2.01 -24.29
N GLY A 220 -7.75 1.75 -25.11
CA GLY A 220 -7.88 2.33 -26.42
C GLY A 220 -8.21 3.83 -26.37
N SER A 221 -8.47 4.42 -27.53
CA SER A 221 -8.93 5.82 -27.64
C SER A 221 -10.36 6.00 -27.14
N ASP A 222 -11.18 4.95 -27.25
CA ASP A 222 -12.61 4.99 -26.97
C ASP A 222 -12.91 4.72 -25.50
N THR A 223 -13.87 5.45 -24.95
CA THR A 223 -14.37 5.25 -23.59
C THR A 223 -15.60 4.36 -23.59
N LEU A 224 -15.83 3.66 -22.47
CA LEU A 224 -17.05 2.88 -22.27
C LEU A 224 -18.28 3.80 -22.29
N SER A 225 -19.30 3.45 -23.08
CA SER A 225 -20.55 4.20 -23.15
C SER A 225 -21.36 4.08 -21.86
N ASP A 226 -22.29 5.00 -21.62
CA ASP A 226 -23.18 4.95 -20.45
C ASP A 226 -24.09 3.72 -20.47
N GLU A 227 -24.54 3.29 -21.66
CA GLU A 227 -25.33 2.07 -21.83
C GLU A 227 -24.52 0.82 -21.41
N ALA A 228 -23.31 0.67 -21.91
CA ALA A 228 -22.45 -0.44 -21.55
C ALA A 228 -22.03 -0.40 -20.06
N ALA A 229 -21.87 0.79 -19.49
CA ALA A 229 -21.64 0.95 -18.04
C ALA A 229 -22.83 0.48 -17.20
N LEU A 230 -24.05 0.78 -17.64
CA LEU A 230 -25.29 0.32 -17.02
C LEU A 230 -25.44 -1.21 -17.13
N ASP A 231 -25.08 -1.80 -18.28
CA ASP A 231 -25.08 -3.27 -18.44
C ASP A 231 -24.13 -3.96 -17.46
N VAL A 232 -22.90 -3.43 -17.31
CA VAL A 232 -21.91 -3.95 -16.34
C VAL A 232 -22.46 -3.87 -14.91
N ARG A 233 -23.13 -2.76 -14.58
CA ARG A 233 -23.75 -2.58 -13.26
C ARG A 233 -24.87 -3.58 -13.02
N THR A 234 -25.77 -3.72 -13.99
CA THR A 234 -26.91 -4.67 -13.93
C THR A 234 -26.42 -6.09 -13.69
N ILE A 235 -25.31 -6.49 -14.34
CA ILE A 235 -24.69 -7.81 -14.11
C ILE A 235 -24.18 -7.93 -12.67
N ALA A 236 -23.47 -6.91 -12.15
CA ALA A 236 -22.94 -6.94 -10.78
C ALA A 236 -24.04 -7.07 -9.72
N GLU A 237 -25.20 -6.44 -9.94
CA GLU A 237 -26.37 -6.49 -9.05
C GLU A 237 -27.08 -7.86 -9.09
N ARG A 238 -26.97 -8.61 -10.18
CA ARG A 238 -27.58 -9.96 -10.31
C ARG A 238 -26.82 -11.05 -9.53
N PHE A 239 -25.58 -10.85 -9.14
CA PHE A 239 -24.90 -11.78 -8.25
C PHE A 239 -25.59 -11.83 -6.88
N ARG A 240 -25.60 -12.99 -6.25
CA ARG A 240 -26.32 -13.24 -4.99
C ARG A 240 -25.54 -12.76 -3.76
N TRP A 241 -25.50 -11.46 -3.57
CA TRP A 241 -24.82 -10.84 -2.43
C TRP A 241 -25.61 -11.05 -1.12
N GLU A 242 -24.90 -11.22 0.00
CA GLU A 242 -25.51 -11.14 1.33
C GLU A 242 -25.99 -9.72 1.63
N ALA A 243 -25.15 -8.72 1.30
CA ALA A 243 -25.51 -7.31 1.35
C ALA A 243 -25.56 -6.76 -0.08
N PRO A 244 -26.71 -6.26 -0.58
CA PRO A 244 -26.85 -5.73 -1.93
C PRO A 244 -25.85 -4.62 -2.27
N ALA A 245 -25.47 -3.76 -1.30
CA ALA A 245 -24.42 -2.76 -1.46
C ALA A 245 -23.07 -3.34 -1.92
N SER A 246 -22.83 -4.65 -1.79
CA SER A 246 -21.60 -5.32 -2.26
C SER A 246 -21.39 -5.21 -3.76
N ALA A 247 -22.47 -5.14 -4.56
CA ALA A 247 -22.37 -4.93 -5.99
C ALA A 247 -21.65 -3.61 -6.32
N ASN A 248 -22.05 -2.51 -5.68
CA ASN A 248 -21.42 -1.21 -5.86
C ASN A 248 -19.96 -1.19 -5.37
N LEU A 249 -19.66 -1.90 -4.28
CA LEU A 249 -18.28 -1.97 -3.78
C LEU A 249 -17.37 -2.78 -4.71
N LEU A 250 -17.86 -3.87 -5.30
CA LEU A 250 -17.13 -4.62 -6.34
C LEU A 250 -16.88 -3.75 -7.58
N LEU A 251 -17.93 -3.10 -8.09
CA LEU A 251 -17.81 -2.20 -9.24
C LEU A 251 -16.81 -1.08 -8.97
N GLY A 252 -16.88 -0.47 -7.80
CA GLY A 252 -15.93 0.55 -7.39
C GLY A 252 -14.49 0.04 -7.39
N TRP A 253 -14.27 -1.18 -6.91
CA TRP A 253 -12.95 -1.79 -6.95
C TRP A 253 -12.48 -2.05 -8.39
N ILE A 254 -13.33 -2.60 -9.26
CA ILE A 254 -13.00 -2.87 -10.67
C ILE A 254 -12.61 -1.58 -11.40
N VAL A 255 -13.37 -0.50 -11.20
CA VAL A 255 -13.08 0.80 -11.79
C VAL A 255 -11.75 1.37 -11.29
N LEU A 256 -11.51 1.33 -9.98
CA LEU A 256 -10.36 2.00 -9.37
C LEU A 256 -9.06 1.22 -9.46
N ALA A 257 -9.13 -0.10 -9.56
CA ALA A 257 -7.96 -0.97 -9.48
C ALA A 257 -6.91 -0.67 -10.58
N PRO A 258 -7.26 -0.48 -11.87
CA PRO A 258 -6.29 -0.11 -12.91
C PRO A 258 -5.65 1.27 -12.71
N VAL A 259 -6.26 2.14 -11.91
CA VAL A 259 -5.76 3.49 -11.62
C VAL A 259 -5.23 3.66 -10.19
N CYS A 260 -4.95 2.55 -9.51
CA CYS A 260 -4.57 2.53 -8.09
C CYS A 260 -3.33 3.37 -7.75
N GLY A 261 -2.36 3.49 -8.64
CA GLY A 261 -1.17 4.33 -8.43
C GLY A 261 -1.47 5.84 -8.42
N ALA A 262 -2.62 6.24 -8.97
CA ALA A 262 -3.08 7.62 -8.93
C ALA A 262 -3.94 7.94 -7.68
N LEU A 263 -4.25 6.95 -6.84
CA LEU A 263 -5.09 7.11 -5.65
C LEU A 263 -4.23 7.31 -4.40
N LYS A 264 -4.71 8.14 -3.46
CA LYS A 264 -4.08 8.30 -2.13
C LYS A 264 -4.46 7.19 -1.16
N TRP A 265 -5.68 6.72 -1.24
CA TRP A 265 -6.21 5.59 -0.48
C TRP A 265 -6.63 4.48 -1.44
N ARG A 266 -6.20 3.25 -1.18
CA ARG A 266 -6.37 2.05 -2.00
C ARG A 266 -7.06 0.97 -1.18
N PRO A 267 -8.40 0.97 -1.13
CA PRO A 267 -9.16 -0.06 -0.44
C PRO A 267 -9.05 -1.40 -1.17
N HIS A 268 -9.06 -2.48 -0.41
CA HIS A 268 -9.00 -3.85 -0.90
C HIS A 268 -10.36 -4.51 -0.76
N ILE A 269 -10.59 -5.61 -1.50
CA ILE A 269 -11.81 -6.42 -1.38
C ILE A 269 -11.48 -7.87 -1.07
N TRP A 270 -12.38 -8.52 -0.34
CA TRP A 270 -12.35 -9.94 -0.06
C TRP A 270 -13.67 -10.58 -0.47
N ILE A 271 -13.68 -11.36 -1.55
CA ILE A 271 -14.85 -12.07 -2.04
C ILE A 271 -14.93 -13.42 -1.34
N THR A 272 -16.01 -13.69 -0.63
CA THR A 272 -16.20 -14.93 0.13
C THR A 272 -17.58 -15.56 -0.16
N GLY A 273 -17.69 -16.83 0.15
CA GLY A 273 -18.93 -17.61 0.02
C GLY A 273 -18.61 -19.09 -0.11
N GLY A 274 -19.56 -19.94 0.16
CA GLY A 274 -19.41 -21.39 0.08
C GLY A 274 -19.03 -21.92 -1.32
N ALA A 275 -18.79 -23.20 -1.45
CA ALA A 275 -18.57 -23.82 -2.74
C ALA A 275 -19.80 -23.65 -3.66
N GLY A 276 -19.59 -23.29 -4.92
CA GLY A 276 -20.64 -23.12 -5.92
C GLY A 276 -21.44 -21.81 -5.81
N THR A 277 -20.99 -20.80 -5.07
CA THR A 277 -21.65 -19.47 -4.97
C THR A 277 -21.33 -18.51 -6.11
N GLY A 278 -20.52 -18.90 -7.11
CA GLY A 278 -20.17 -18.06 -8.25
C GLY A 278 -18.89 -17.23 -8.11
N LYS A 279 -18.07 -17.44 -7.06
CA LYS A 279 -16.79 -16.74 -6.87
C LYS A 279 -15.89 -16.79 -8.12
N THR A 280 -15.70 -17.97 -8.69
CA THR A 280 -14.85 -18.17 -9.89
C THR A 280 -15.41 -17.43 -11.10
N THR A 281 -16.74 -17.36 -11.27
CA THR A 281 -17.39 -16.59 -12.34
C THR A 281 -17.15 -15.09 -12.15
N ILE A 282 -17.29 -14.59 -10.91
CA ILE A 282 -17.02 -13.18 -10.58
C ILE A 282 -15.55 -12.84 -10.91
N LEU A 283 -14.60 -13.66 -10.47
CA LEU A 283 -13.18 -13.40 -10.72
C LEU A 283 -12.81 -13.55 -12.19
N GLY A 284 -13.19 -14.68 -12.81
CA GLY A 284 -12.76 -15.07 -14.14
C GLY A 284 -13.50 -14.37 -15.25
N SER A 285 -14.83 -14.50 -15.26
CA SER A 285 -15.66 -14.06 -16.39
C SER A 285 -16.15 -12.63 -16.27
N PHE A 286 -16.32 -12.11 -15.03
CA PHE A 286 -16.81 -10.76 -14.81
C PHE A 286 -15.65 -9.76 -14.59
N MET A 287 -14.83 -9.97 -13.57
CA MET A 287 -13.87 -8.97 -13.10
C MET A 287 -12.61 -8.88 -13.96
N LYS A 288 -11.93 -10.02 -14.22
CA LYS A 288 -10.64 -10.01 -14.95
C LYS A 288 -10.73 -9.37 -16.35
N PRO A 289 -11.75 -9.64 -17.19
CA PRO A 289 -11.88 -8.96 -18.46
C PRO A 289 -12.06 -7.44 -18.31
N LEU A 290 -12.85 -7.00 -17.32
CA LEU A 290 -13.11 -5.58 -17.06
C LEU A 290 -11.88 -4.81 -16.54
N LEU A 291 -10.84 -5.49 -16.06
CA LEU A 291 -9.57 -4.87 -15.71
C LEU A 291 -8.70 -4.53 -16.95
N GLY A 292 -9.14 -4.90 -18.17
CA GLY A 292 -8.51 -4.53 -19.44
C GLY A 292 -7.04 -4.99 -19.55
N GLY A 293 -6.67 -6.13 -18.96
CA GLY A 293 -5.30 -6.65 -18.95
C GLY A 293 -4.37 -5.98 -17.93
N MET A 294 -4.84 -4.99 -17.18
CA MET A 294 -4.03 -4.25 -16.20
C MET A 294 -4.13 -4.86 -14.79
N PHE A 295 -3.71 -6.08 -14.62
CA PHE A 295 -3.66 -6.74 -13.30
C PHE A 295 -2.56 -7.82 -13.25
N GLU A 296 -2.15 -8.18 -12.03
CA GLU A 296 -1.31 -9.34 -11.72
C GLU A 296 -2.14 -10.44 -11.07
N GLY A 297 -2.13 -11.64 -11.65
CA GLY A 297 -2.81 -12.81 -11.10
C GLY A 297 -1.91 -13.52 -10.09
N ALA A 298 -2.46 -13.89 -8.93
CA ALA A 298 -1.75 -14.65 -7.91
C ALA A 298 -2.61 -15.81 -7.39
N THR A 299 -1.97 -16.84 -6.87
CA THR A 299 -2.62 -18.03 -6.29
C THR A 299 -2.18 -18.22 -4.85
N GLY A 300 -2.84 -19.10 -4.11
CA GLY A 300 -2.54 -19.40 -2.71
C GLY A 300 -1.09 -19.77 -2.40
N GLY A 301 -0.33 -20.29 -3.38
CA GLY A 301 1.10 -20.60 -3.25
C GLY A 301 2.04 -19.38 -3.33
N THR A 302 1.54 -18.18 -3.64
CA THR A 302 2.34 -16.97 -3.82
C THR A 302 2.87 -16.45 -2.49
N THR A 303 4.19 -16.26 -2.37
CA THR A 303 4.81 -15.67 -1.17
C THR A 303 4.85 -14.15 -1.23
N GLU A 304 4.87 -13.47 -0.06
CA GLU A 304 5.02 -12.00 0.03
C GLU A 304 6.28 -11.52 -0.71
N ALA A 305 7.41 -12.20 -0.51
CA ALA A 305 8.67 -11.82 -1.14
C ALA A 305 8.64 -11.99 -2.68
N GLY A 306 8.02 -13.07 -3.17
CA GLY A 306 7.82 -13.30 -4.60
C GLY A 306 6.94 -12.22 -5.23
N LEU A 307 5.80 -11.93 -4.61
CA LEU A 307 4.88 -10.91 -5.09
C LEU A 307 5.52 -9.52 -5.10
N ARG A 308 6.20 -9.14 -4.03
CA ARG A 308 6.92 -7.87 -3.93
C ARG A 308 8.04 -7.76 -4.98
N GLY A 309 8.75 -8.86 -5.24
CA GLY A 309 9.75 -8.94 -6.31
C GLY A 309 9.16 -8.82 -7.71
N GLN A 310 7.95 -9.32 -7.93
CA GLN A 310 7.21 -9.22 -9.19
C GLN A 310 6.66 -7.80 -9.42
N LEU A 311 6.05 -7.21 -8.40
CA LEU A 311 5.46 -5.87 -8.49
C LEU A 311 6.53 -4.78 -8.59
N ARG A 312 7.66 -4.90 -7.89
CA ARG A 312 8.74 -3.88 -7.87
C ARG A 312 8.19 -2.47 -7.65
N SER A 313 8.25 -1.63 -8.69
CA SER A 313 7.75 -0.25 -8.72
C SER A 313 6.42 -0.09 -9.46
N ASP A 314 5.77 -1.19 -9.84
CA ASP A 314 4.48 -1.18 -10.53
C ASP A 314 3.33 -0.77 -9.59
N ALA A 315 2.33 -0.10 -10.16
CA ALA A 315 1.07 0.21 -9.49
C ALA A 315 -0.08 -0.42 -10.29
N ILE A 316 -0.13 -1.75 -10.27
CA ILE A 316 -1.18 -2.57 -10.88
C ILE A 316 -1.88 -3.40 -9.80
N PRO A 317 -3.18 -3.67 -9.93
CA PRO A 317 -3.92 -4.47 -8.94
C PRO A 317 -3.47 -5.92 -8.95
N VAL A 318 -3.66 -6.58 -7.80
CA VAL A 318 -3.38 -7.99 -7.60
C VAL A 318 -4.68 -8.74 -7.32
N VAL A 319 -4.90 -9.81 -8.06
CA VAL A 319 -6.08 -10.67 -7.91
C VAL A 319 -5.63 -12.05 -7.44
N PHE A 320 -5.96 -12.37 -6.19
CA PHE A 320 -5.72 -13.68 -5.60
C PHE A 320 -6.93 -14.58 -5.80
N ASP A 321 -6.71 -15.73 -6.43
CA ASP A 321 -7.68 -16.81 -6.48
C ASP A 321 -7.32 -17.89 -5.45
N GLU A 322 -8.30 -18.31 -4.64
CA GLU A 322 -8.19 -19.37 -3.63
C GLU A 322 -7.07 -19.13 -2.58
N LEU A 323 -7.11 -18.01 -1.87
CA LEU A 323 -6.21 -17.76 -0.74
C LEU A 323 -6.74 -18.48 0.53
N GLU A 324 -6.56 -19.81 0.57
CA GLU A 324 -7.04 -20.66 1.67
C GLU A 324 -5.99 -20.82 2.78
N GLN A 325 -6.45 -21.14 4.01
CA GLN A 325 -5.59 -21.33 5.20
C GLN A 325 -5.75 -22.76 5.76
N ASN A 326 -5.31 -23.75 5.01
CA ASN A 326 -5.50 -25.15 5.41
C ASN A 326 -4.46 -25.61 6.45
N GLU A 327 -3.23 -25.09 6.39
CA GLU A 327 -2.12 -25.46 7.29
C GLU A 327 -1.55 -24.24 8.03
N LEU A 328 -0.74 -24.47 9.06
CA LEU A 328 -0.06 -23.40 9.82
C LEU A 328 0.86 -22.55 8.93
N LYS A 329 1.53 -23.18 7.95
CA LYS A 329 2.38 -22.49 6.99
C LYS A 329 1.57 -21.54 6.12
N ASP A 330 0.41 -21.95 5.66
CA ASP A 330 -0.49 -21.13 4.84
C ASP A 330 -1.00 -19.94 5.63
N LYS A 331 -1.32 -20.12 6.93
CA LYS A 331 -1.73 -19.02 7.81
C LYS A 331 -0.67 -17.92 7.89
N MET A 332 0.60 -18.28 8.07
CA MET A 332 1.69 -17.30 8.10
C MET A 332 1.87 -16.59 6.75
N GLN A 333 1.76 -17.33 5.66
CA GLN A 333 1.87 -16.78 4.30
C GLN A 333 0.76 -15.79 4.01
N VAL A 334 -0.48 -16.13 4.32
CA VAL A 334 -1.65 -15.23 4.18
C VAL A 334 -1.47 -13.97 5.03
N GLN A 335 -1.05 -14.10 6.30
CA GLN A 335 -0.81 -12.94 7.16
C GLN A 335 0.32 -12.02 6.62
N ASN A 336 1.35 -12.57 6.00
CA ASN A 336 2.40 -11.78 5.35
C ASN A 336 1.86 -11.01 4.13
N ILE A 337 0.99 -11.63 3.31
CA ILE A 337 0.32 -10.97 2.18
C ILE A 337 -0.63 -9.87 2.67
N LEU A 338 -1.41 -10.13 3.73
CA LEU A 338 -2.27 -9.11 4.35
C LEU A 338 -1.44 -7.93 4.90
N SER A 339 -0.27 -8.21 5.48
CA SER A 339 0.67 -7.18 5.92
C SER A 339 1.15 -6.31 4.76
N LEU A 340 1.44 -6.92 3.60
CA LEU A 340 1.81 -6.21 2.38
C LEU A 340 0.66 -5.34 1.87
N ALA A 341 -0.54 -5.89 1.77
CA ALA A 341 -1.75 -5.15 1.36
C ALA A 341 -2.04 -3.96 2.28
N ARG A 342 -1.88 -4.15 3.60
CA ARG A 342 -2.05 -3.10 4.60
C ARG A 342 -1.11 -1.91 4.35
N ILE A 343 0.13 -2.17 3.99
CA ILE A 343 1.11 -1.13 3.65
C ILE A 343 0.74 -0.47 2.31
N ALA A 344 0.27 -1.25 1.34
CA ALA A 344 -0.11 -0.77 0.01
C ALA A 344 -1.35 0.14 0.01
N SER A 345 -2.22 0.08 1.05
CA SER A 345 -3.49 0.81 1.10
C SER A 345 -3.33 2.33 1.16
N SER A 346 -2.22 2.85 1.69
CA SER A 346 -1.99 4.29 1.88
C SER A 346 -0.69 4.77 1.22
N GLU A 347 -0.57 6.10 1.05
CA GLU A 347 0.69 6.69 0.57
C GLU A 347 1.78 6.66 1.64
N GLY A 348 3.05 6.55 1.19
CA GLY A 348 4.23 6.63 2.05
C GLY A 348 4.55 5.36 2.83
N GLY A 349 3.80 4.28 2.64
CA GLY A 349 4.10 2.97 3.21
C GLY A 349 5.36 2.38 2.58
N LYS A 350 6.50 2.40 3.28
CA LYS A 350 7.78 1.86 2.81
C LYS A 350 8.11 0.56 3.54
N ILE A 351 8.58 -0.43 2.78
CA ILE A 351 9.08 -1.71 3.30
C ILE A 351 10.59 -1.71 3.15
N TYR A 352 11.30 -1.86 4.25
CA TYR A 352 12.75 -1.95 4.27
C TYR A 352 13.17 -3.41 4.46
N LYS A 353 13.94 -3.94 3.52
CA LYS A 353 14.50 -5.30 3.61
C LYS A 353 16.03 -5.21 3.56
N GLY A 354 16.70 -5.71 4.59
CA GLY A 354 18.15 -5.81 4.61
C GLY A 354 18.68 -6.67 3.47
N THR A 355 19.83 -6.29 2.92
CA THR A 355 20.58 -7.07 1.95
C THR A 355 21.74 -7.78 2.64
N THR A 356 22.24 -8.86 2.05
CA THR A 356 23.40 -9.63 2.56
C THR A 356 24.68 -8.79 2.67
N ASN A 357 24.74 -7.66 1.96
CA ASN A 357 25.89 -6.75 1.94
C ASN A 357 25.77 -5.56 2.91
N GLY A 358 24.85 -5.63 3.90
CA GLY A 358 24.66 -4.58 4.91
C GLY A 358 23.85 -3.37 4.46
N GLY A 359 23.33 -3.36 3.23
CA GLY A 359 22.41 -2.34 2.73
C GLY A 359 20.94 -2.67 3.00
N SER A 360 20.02 -1.80 2.56
CA SER A 360 18.60 -2.06 2.57
C SER A 360 17.96 -1.73 1.22
N ASN A 361 17.09 -2.63 0.75
CA ASN A 361 16.20 -2.34 -0.37
C ASN A 361 14.91 -1.74 0.17
N THR A 362 14.48 -0.63 -0.39
CA THR A 362 13.21 0.01 -0.08
C THR A 362 12.20 -0.32 -1.17
N PHE A 363 11.02 -0.77 -0.74
CA PHE A 363 9.90 -1.06 -1.63
C PHE A 363 8.71 -0.20 -1.23
N GLU A 364 8.01 0.33 -2.21
CA GLU A 364 6.74 1.04 -2.04
C GLU A 364 5.71 0.39 -2.94
N ILE A 365 4.80 -0.39 -2.36
CA ILE A 365 3.74 -1.09 -3.09
C ILE A 365 2.51 -0.19 -3.14
N ARG A 366 1.97 0.02 -4.34
CA ARG A 366 0.80 0.89 -4.59
C ARG A 366 -0.33 0.14 -5.29
N SER A 367 -0.50 -1.13 -4.99
CA SER A 367 -1.49 -2.02 -5.59
C SER A 367 -2.77 -2.07 -4.77
N MET A 368 -3.90 -2.24 -5.43
CA MET A 368 -5.16 -2.68 -4.81
C MET A 368 -5.23 -4.21 -4.87
N PHE A 369 -5.74 -4.84 -3.81
CA PHE A 369 -5.81 -6.28 -3.70
C PHE A 369 -7.28 -6.74 -3.75
N CYS A 370 -7.55 -7.76 -4.57
CA CYS A 370 -8.75 -8.59 -4.51
C CYS A 370 -8.34 -9.98 -4.06
N VAL A 371 -8.96 -10.48 -3.02
CA VAL A 371 -8.75 -11.83 -2.49
C VAL A 371 -10.04 -12.62 -2.58
N SER A 372 -9.95 -13.89 -2.95
CA SER A 372 -11.08 -14.82 -2.93
C SER A 372 -10.74 -16.05 -2.09
N SER A 373 -11.68 -16.46 -1.23
CA SER A 373 -11.60 -17.71 -0.45
C SER A 373 -12.98 -18.13 0.05
N ILE A 374 -13.07 -19.34 0.63
CA ILE A 374 -14.28 -19.77 1.33
C ILE A 374 -14.36 -19.09 2.70
N ASN A 375 -13.25 -19.04 3.43
CA ASN A 375 -13.18 -18.47 4.77
C ASN A 375 -12.40 -17.16 4.76
N VAL A 376 -12.91 -16.14 5.44
CA VAL A 376 -12.24 -14.86 5.60
C VAL A 376 -11.16 -14.96 6.68
N ALA A 377 -9.92 -14.61 6.32
CA ALA A 377 -8.74 -14.72 7.18
C ALA A 377 -8.33 -13.40 7.85
N LEU A 378 -9.21 -12.41 7.90
CA LEU A 378 -8.96 -11.10 8.49
C LEU A 378 -9.05 -11.16 10.01
N ILE A 379 -7.92 -11.39 10.68
CA ILE A 379 -7.86 -11.51 12.14
C ILE A 379 -7.62 -10.16 12.82
N GLN A 380 -6.77 -9.33 12.21
CA GLN A 380 -6.39 -8.05 12.80
C GLN A 380 -7.38 -6.94 12.42
N ARG A 381 -7.72 -6.09 13.40
CA ARG A 381 -8.59 -4.93 13.15
C ARG A 381 -8.08 -4.06 12.00
N ALA A 382 -6.78 -3.87 11.91
CA ALA A 382 -6.15 -3.12 10.84
C ALA A 382 -6.41 -3.69 9.43
N ASP A 383 -6.66 -4.98 9.30
CA ASP A 383 -7.01 -5.61 8.03
C ASP A 383 -8.49 -5.39 7.71
N LEU A 384 -9.37 -5.54 8.71
CA LEU A 384 -10.81 -5.25 8.60
C LEU A 384 -11.07 -3.80 8.16
N ASP A 385 -10.24 -2.85 8.59
CA ASP A 385 -10.36 -1.44 8.21
C ASP A 385 -9.92 -1.16 6.75
N ARG A 386 -9.30 -2.14 6.06
CA ARG A 386 -8.75 -1.99 4.69
C ARG A 386 -9.38 -2.89 3.65
N PHE A 387 -9.94 -4.00 4.09
CA PHE A 387 -10.62 -4.96 3.23
C PHE A 387 -12.13 -4.84 3.36
N CYS A 388 -12.80 -4.67 2.24
CA CYS A 388 -14.25 -4.81 2.17
C CYS A 388 -14.60 -6.28 1.90
N VAL A 389 -15.25 -6.93 2.84
CA VAL A 389 -15.71 -8.31 2.67
C VAL A 389 -16.99 -8.31 1.83
N LEU A 390 -16.98 -9.00 0.70
CA LEU A 390 -18.10 -9.14 -0.24
C LEU A 390 -18.58 -10.60 -0.18
N ALA A 391 -19.59 -10.84 0.65
CA ALA A 391 -20.08 -12.18 0.90
C ALA A 391 -21.21 -12.56 -0.07
N LEU A 392 -21.15 -13.80 -0.58
CA LEU A 392 -22.10 -14.39 -1.50
C LEU A 392 -22.98 -15.43 -0.77
N ARG A 393 -24.29 -15.33 -0.94
CA ARG A 393 -25.25 -16.33 -0.46
C ARG A 393 -25.22 -17.57 -1.35
N LYS A 394 -25.44 -18.73 -0.74
CA LYS A 394 -25.70 -19.95 -1.49
C LYS A 394 -27.19 -19.99 -1.81
N ASP A 395 -27.55 -19.48 -2.97
CA ASP A 395 -28.91 -19.49 -3.46
C ASP A 395 -28.96 -20.32 -4.76
N HIS A 396 -30.08 -21.05 -4.98
CA HIS A 396 -30.24 -21.85 -6.18
C HIS A 396 -30.88 -20.97 -7.28
N MET A 397 -30.08 -20.62 -8.27
CA MET A 397 -30.59 -20.12 -9.53
C MET A 397 -30.92 -21.32 -10.41
N ASP A 398 -32.05 -21.30 -11.10
CA ASP A 398 -32.37 -22.37 -12.04
C ASP A 398 -31.33 -22.46 -13.14
N LYS A 399 -31.10 -23.66 -13.68
CA LYS A 399 -30.03 -23.89 -14.68
C LYS A 399 -30.22 -23.06 -15.94
N SER A 400 -31.45 -22.80 -16.35
CA SER A 400 -31.80 -21.94 -17.50
C SER A 400 -31.42 -20.50 -17.25
N ASP A 401 -31.77 -19.96 -16.09
CA ASP A 401 -31.51 -18.58 -15.69
C ASP A 401 -29.99 -18.35 -15.52
N TRP A 402 -29.28 -19.35 -15.01
CA TRP A 402 -27.83 -19.30 -14.91
C TRP A 402 -27.14 -19.25 -16.28
N ALA A 403 -27.60 -20.09 -17.23
CA ALA A 403 -27.02 -20.12 -18.58
C ALA A 403 -27.23 -18.79 -19.33
N GLU A 404 -28.42 -18.18 -19.18
CA GLU A 404 -28.70 -16.86 -19.74
C GLU A 404 -27.80 -15.78 -19.08
N PHE A 405 -27.69 -15.81 -17.78
CA PHE A 405 -26.85 -14.87 -17.04
C PHE A 405 -25.37 -14.98 -17.43
N GLU A 406 -24.85 -16.20 -17.55
CA GLU A 406 -23.48 -16.44 -17.99
C GLU A 406 -23.24 -15.91 -19.41
N GLN A 407 -24.18 -16.10 -20.33
CA GLN A 407 -24.08 -15.52 -21.68
C GLN A 407 -24.08 -13.98 -21.66
N GLN A 408 -24.89 -13.38 -20.79
CA GLN A 408 -24.90 -11.93 -20.62
C GLN A 408 -23.54 -11.43 -20.09
N ILE A 409 -22.95 -12.12 -19.11
CA ILE A 409 -21.60 -11.80 -18.60
C ILE A 409 -20.58 -11.86 -19.74
N LEU A 410 -20.53 -12.96 -20.50
CA LEU A 410 -19.56 -13.15 -21.59
C LEU A 410 -19.72 -12.13 -22.71
N LYS A 411 -20.94 -11.70 -23.00
CA LYS A 411 -21.23 -10.69 -24.03
C LYS A 411 -20.78 -9.29 -23.58
N THR A 412 -21.02 -8.93 -22.33
CA THR A 412 -20.80 -7.56 -21.81
C THR A 412 -19.39 -7.38 -21.25
N CYS A 413 -18.88 -8.39 -20.50
CA CYS A 413 -17.60 -8.29 -19.80
C CYS A 413 -16.47 -8.82 -20.68
N THR A 414 -16.10 -8.07 -21.69
CA THR A 414 -15.01 -8.37 -22.61
C THR A 414 -13.76 -7.55 -22.28
N GLU A 415 -12.58 -8.01 -22.71
CA GLU A 415 -11.35 -7.23 -22.55
C GLU A 415 -11.41 -5.87 -23.27
N GLU A 416 -12.14 -5.81 -24.37
CA GLU A 416 -12.35 -4.55 -25.09
C GLU A 416 -13.15 -3.56 -24.25
N ASN A 417 -14.28 -3.99 -23.67
CA ASN A 417 -15.06 -3.16 -22.75
C ASN A 417 -14.26 -2.82 -21.48
N GLY A 418 -13.40 -3.73 -21.01
CA GLY A 418 -12.44 -3.45 -19.93
C GLY A 418 -11.48 -2.32 -20.29
N ARG A 419 -10.86 -2.34 -21.47
CA ARG A 419 -9.99 -1.28 -21.95
C ARG A 419 -10.72 0.07 -22.08
N ARG A 420 -11.96 0.06 -22.59
CA ARG A 420 -12.82 1.25 -22.66
C ARG A 420 -13.21 1.77 -21.27
N LEU A 421 -13.45 0.87 -20.31
CA LEU A 421 -13.72 1.23 -18.92
C LEU A 421 -12.50 1.90 -18.27
N VAL A 422 -11.31 1.36 -18.48
CA VAL A 422 -10.06 1.99 -18.00
C VAL A 422 -9.87 3.38 -18.60
N ALA A 423 -10.12 3.55 -19.92
CA ALA A 423 -10.07 4.86 -20.57
C ALA A 423 -11.03 5.87 -19.93
N ARG A 424 -12.29 5.44 -19.71
CA ARG A 424 -13.31 6.25 -19.00
C ARG A 424 -12.86 6.63 -17.60
N THR A 425 -12.31 5.69 -16.86
CA THR A 425 -11.83 5.93 -15.49
C THR A 425 -10.70 6.94 -15.44
N ILE A 426 -9.72 6.84 -16.33
CA ILE A 426 -8.57 7.77 -16.36
C ILE A 426 -9.05 9.21 -16.56
N GLN A 427 -10.01 9.46 -17.44
CA GLN A 427 -10.57 10.80 -17.67
C GLN A 427 -11.29 11.34 -16.43
N GLN A 428 -11.82 10.45 -15.58
CA GLN A 428 -12.62 10.82 -14.41
C GLN A 428 -11.81 10.86 -13.09
N ILE A 429 -10.51 10.59 -13.10
CA ILE A 429 -9.67 10.57 -11.88
C ILE A 429 -9.84 11.86 -11.01
N PRO A 430 -9.85 13.07 -11.57
CA PRO A 430 -10.06 14.29 -10.77
C PRO A 430 -11.42 14.29 -10.05
N THR A 431 -12.48 13.93 -10.77
CA THR A 431 -13.85 13.81 -10.23
C THR A 431 -13.95 12.73 -9.18
N ILE A 432 -13.40 11.54 -9.44
CA ILE A 432 -13.33 10.41 -8.48
C ILE A 432 -12.68 10.87 -7.17
N ARG A 433 -11.56 11.58 -7.23
CA ARG A 433 -10.86 12.08 -6.03
C ARG A 433 -11.70 13.08 -5.22
N THR A 434 -12.50 13.90 -5.87
CA THR A 434 -13.41 14.84 -5.22
C THR A 434 -14.58 14.09 -4.61
N ASN A 435 -15.23 13.23 -5.38
CA ASN A 435 -16.37 12.43 -4.94
C ASN A 435 -16.03 11.47 -3.79
N ALA A 436 -14.81 10.92 -3.76
CA ALA A 436 -14.35 10.07 -2.66
C ALA A 436 -14.42 10.79 -1.30
N ARG A 437 -14.06 12.08 -1.25
CA ARG A 437 -14.16 12.89 -0.02
C ARG A 437 -15.62 13.18 0.36
N THR A 438 -16.45 13.51 -0.63
CA THR A 438 -17.88 13.79 -0.42
C THR A 438 -18.62 12.55 0.09
N LEU A 439 -18.39 11.39 -0.56
CA LEU A 439 -18.99 10.12 -0.17
C LEU A 439 -18.48 9.62 1.18
N ALA A 440 -17.18 9.77 1.46
CA ALA A 440 -16.64 9.46 2.78
C ALA A 440 -17.27 10.32 3.89
N ALA A 441 -17.48 11.61 3.64
CA ALA A 441 -18.16 12.51 4.60
C ALA A 441 -19.64 12.12 4.80
N ALA A 442 -20.36 11.77 3.74
CA ALA A 442 -21.76 11.32 3.83
C ALA A 442 -21.87 10.01 4.61
N LEU A 443 -21.06 9.00 4.29
CA LEU A 443 -21.01 7.73 5.03
C LEU A 443 -20.61 7.92 6.49
N SER A 444 -19.64 8.80 6.77
CA SER A 444 -19.19 9.05 8.13
C SER A 444 -20.28 9.65 9.02
N ARG A 445 -21.16 10.46 8.46
CA ARG A 445 -22.32 11.02 9.18
C ARG A 445 -23.35 9.95 9.55
N LYS A 446 -23.53 8.94 8.69
CA LYS A 446 -24.53 7.89 8.89
C LYS A 446 -24.00 6.71 9.71
N PHE A 447 -22.78 6.24 9.40
CA PHE A 447 -22.22 4.98 9.92
C PHE A 447 -20.92 5.15 10.72
N GLY A 448 -20.44 6.37 10.88
CA GLY A 448 -19.19 6.68 11.56
C GLY A 448 -17.96 6.79 10.65
N GLN A 449 -16.92 7.44 11.14
CA GLN A 449 -15.73 7.83 10.37
C GLN A 449 -15.05 6.65 9.65
N ARG A 450 -14.89 5.51 10.32
CA ARG A 450 -14.24 4.33 9.74
C ARG A 450 -14.95 3.81 8.49
N PHE A 451 -16.27 3.79 8.54
CA PHE A 451 -17.09 3.34 7.41
C PHE A 451 -16.91 4.28 6.21
N GLY A 452 -16.86 5.58 6.45
CA GLY A 452 -16.56 6.58 5.43
C GLY A 452 -15.19 6.37 4.79
N ASP A 453 -14.16 6.19 5.61
CA ASP A 453 -12.79 5.99 5.14
C ASP A 453 -12.65 4.70 4.31
N GLN A 454 -13.34 3.64 4.72
CA GLN A 454 -13.26 2.33 4.07
C GLN A 454 -14.01 2.29 2.74
N TYR A 455 -15.25 2.80 2.69
CA TYR A 455 -16.14 2.62 1.54
C TYR A 455 -16.23 3.84 0.61
N GLY A 456 -15.94 5.05 1.09
CA GLY A 456 -16.13 6.27 0.32
C GLY A 456 -15.36 6.30 -1.00
N THR A 457 -14.13 5.79 -1.01
CA THR A 457 -13.33 5.70 -2.24
C THR A 457 -13.91 4.67 -3.21
N LEU A 458 -14.34 3.49 -2.75
CA LEU A 458 -14.96 2.48 -3.61
C LEU A 458 -16.25 3.01 -4.24
N LEU A 459 -17.11 3.64 -3.45
CA LEU A 459 -18.34 4.22 -3.96
C LEU A 459 -18.08 5.33 -4.99
N ALA A 460 -17.01 6.11 -4.84
CA ALA A 460 -16.63 7.10 -5.86
C ALA A 460 -16.27 6.45 -7.21
N GLY A 461 -15.65 5.27 -7.18
CA GLY A 461 -15.44 4.47 -8.38
C GLY A 461 -16.76 3.97 -8.97
N ALA A 462 -17.65 3.39 -8.16
CA ALA A 462 -18.95 2.90 -8.61
C ALA A 462 -19.82 4.00 -9.20
N TRP A 463 -19.78 5.20 -8.64
CA TRP A 463 -20.52 6.37 -9.13
C TRP A 463 -20.21 6.70 -10.60
N THR A 464 -19.01 6.41 -11.08
CA THR A 464 -18.66 6.66 -12.49
C THR A 464 -19.46 5.81 -13.49
N LEU A 465 -20.11 4.76 -13.02
CA LEU A 465 -20.98 3.87 -13.81
C LEU A 465 -22.47 4.23 -13.70
N GLU A 466 -22.81 5.27 -12.95
CA GLU A 466 -24.20 5.76 -12.91
C GLU A 466 -24.57 6.46 -14.23
N PRO A 467 -25.86 6.46 -14.60
CA PRO A 467 -26.36 7.21 -15.76
C PRO A 467 -25.93 8.69 -15.69
N GLY A 468 -25.45 9.22 -16.80
CA GLY A 468 -24.90 10.59 -16.86
C GLY A 468 -23.41 10.69 -16.52
N GLY A 469 -22.71 9.55 -16.39
CA GLY A 469 -21.25 9.49 -16.45
C GLY A 469 -20.49 10.04 -15.25
N GLY A 470 -21.05 9.97 -14.03
CA GLY A 470 -20.26 10.21 -12.84
C GLY A 470 -19.84 11.67 -12.64
N GLY A 471 -20.76 12.62 -12.79
CA GLY A 471 -20.51 14.01 -12.45
C GLY A 471 -20.07 14.22 -11.00
N GLN A 472 -19.67 15.45 -10.67
CA GLN A 472 -19.29 15.81 -9.31
C GLN A 472 -20.52 15.78 -8.39
N LEU A 473 -20.39 15.08 -7.26
CA LEU A 473 -21.41 14.98 -6.22
C LEU A 473 -21.30 16.11 -5.23
N ASP A 474 -22.44 16.70 -4.89
CA ASP A 474 -22.59 17.42 -3.61
C ASP A 474 -22.94 16.44 -2.48
N LEU A 475 -22.94 16.96 -1.25
CA LEU A 475 -23.17 16.14 -0.06
C LEU A 475 -24.61 15.60 0.02
N GLN A 476 -25.60 16.35 -0.47
CA GLN A 476 -27.00 15.93 -0.46
C GLN A 476 -27.22 14.79 -1.45
N GLN A 477 -26.73 14.92 -2.69
CA GLN A 477 -26.78 13.87 -3.70
C GLN A 477 -26.07 12.59 -3.21
N ALA A 478 -24.87 12.75 -2.62
CA ALA A 478 -24.13 11.63 -2.04
C ALA A 478 -24.93 10.91 -0.95
N THR A 479 -25.59 11.66 -0.06
CA THR A 479 -26.41 11.08 1.00
C THR A 479 -27.61 10.34 0.42
N GLN A 480 -28.34 10.95 -0.54
CA GLN A 480 -29.48 10.32 -1.18
C GLN A 480 -29.10 9.02 -1.90
N TRP A 481 -27.97 9.02 -2.59
CA TRP A 481 -27.48 7.82 -3.29
C TRP A 481 -27.08 6.71 -2.31
N ILE A 482 -26.41 7.05 -1.19
CA ILE A 482 -26.08 6.10 -0.11
C ILE A 482 -27.35 5.54 0.54
N ASP A 483 -28.37 6.37 0.74
CA ASP A 483 -29.65 5.97 1.34
C ASP A 483 -30.48 5.04 0.43
N SER A 484 -30.26 5.09 -0.89
CA SER A 484 -30.86 4.16 -1.83
C SER A 484 -30.29 2.75 -1.80
N MET A 485 -29.14 2.55 -1.13
CA MET A 485 -28.49 1.24 -1.01
C MET A 485 -28.92 0.52 0.26
N ASP A 486 -29.07 -0.80 0.17
CA ASP A 486 -29.31 -1.66 1.31
C ASP A 486 -27.98 -2.03 2.01
N TRP A 487 -27.83 -1.57 3.24
CA TRP A 487 -26.67 -1.76 4.10
C TRP A 487 -26.92 -2.69 5.29
N GLU A 488 -28.16 -3.19 5.49
CA GLU A 488 -28.61 -3.85 6.73
C GLU A 488 -27.63 -4.94 7.23
N SER A 489 -27.18 -5.82 6.34
CA SER A 489 -26.25 -6.88 6.74
C SER A 489 -24.82 -6.40 7.06
N ARG A 490 -24.46 -5.15 6.70
CA ARG A 490 -23.15 -4.57 7.01
C ARG A 490 -23.14 -3.72 8.28
N GLU A 491 -24.29 -3.21 8.70
CA GLU A 491 -24.43 -2.47 9.96
C GLU A 491 -24.14 -3.36 11.17
N VAL A 492 -24.51 -4.66 11.09
CA VAL A 492 -24.26 -5.65 12.13
C VAL A 492 -22.74 -5.89 12.34
N ASP A 493 -21.95 -5.86 11.27
CA ASP A 493 -20.50 -6.05 11.36
C ASP A 493 -19.74 -4.79 11.86
N SER A 494 -20.31 -3.59 11.71
CA SER A 494 -19.77 -2.35 12.27
C SER A 494 -20.01 -2.22 13.77
N GLY A 495 -20.90 -3.07 14.31
CA GLY A 495 -21.34 -3.11 15.68
C GLY A 495 -20.30 -3.45 16.68
N ASP A 496 -19.85 -3.25 17.63
CA ASP A 496 -18.97 -3.36 18.78
C ASP A 496 -17.56 -2.87 18.50
N ALA A 497 -17.26 -1.74 19.09
CA ALA A 497 -15.91 -1.25 19.23
C ALA A 497 -14.99 -2.36 19.80
N ASP A 498 -13.73 -2.40 19.40
CA ASP A 498 -12.74 -3.41 19.79
C ASP A 498 -12.70 -3.64 21.30
N GLU A 499 -12.84 -2.55 22.07
CA GLU A 499 -12.94 -2.56 23.52
C GLU A 499 -14.17 -3.33 24.03
N MET A 500 -15.30 -3.22 23.34
CA MET A 500 -16.53 -3.93 23.72
C MET A 500 -16.44 -5.41 23.36
N LYS A 501 -15.82 -5.75 22.22
CA LYS A 501 -15.54 -7.15 21.86
C LYS A 501 -14.60 -7.79 22.87
N CYS A 502 -13.59 -7.08 23.35
CA CYS A 502 -12.68 -7.53 24.40
C CYS A 502 -13.44 -7.80 25.70
N LEU A 503 -14.28 -6.86 26.14
CA LEU A 503 -15.08 -7.00 27.35
C LEU A 503 -16.05 -8.18 27.22
N ASN A 504 -16.77 -8.31 26.11
CA ASN A 504 -17.70 -9.41 25.84
C ASN A 504 -16.98 -10.76 25.84
N HIS A 505 -15.80 -10.86 25.22
CA HIS A 505 -15.01 -12.10 25.22
C HIS A 505 -14.64 -12.54 26.66
N ILE A 506 -14.26 -11.60 27.52
CA ILE A 506 -13.99 -11.89 28.93
C ILE A 506 -15.26 -12.33 29.63
N LEU A 507 -16.36 -11.63 29.46
CA LEU A 507 -17.62 -11.91 30.16
C LEU A 507 -18.29 -13.21 29.73
N GLN A 508 -18.17 -13.60 28.45
CA GLN A 508 -18.73 -14.86 27.92
C GLN A 508 -17.85 -16.08 28.21
N ALA A 509 -16.65 -15.90 28.79
CA ALA A 509 -15.80 -17.03 29.12
C ALA A 509 -16.47 -17.96 30.13
N MET A 510 -16.54 -19.25 29.79
CA MET A 510 -17.12 -20.31 30.63
C MET A 510 -16.11 -20.77 31.67
N VAL A 511 -16.41 -20.61 32.95
CA VAL A 511 -15.55 -20.99 34.08
C VAL A 511 -16.19 -22.07 34.93
N PRO A 512 -15.42 -23.00 35.52
CA PRO A 512 -15.95 -24.01 36.40
C PRO A 512 -16.33 -23.41 37.76
N VAL A 513 -17.49 -23.83 38.27
CA VAL A 513 -17.99 -23.61 39.62
C VAL A 513 -18.14 -24.96 40.33
N ASP A 514 -18.36 -24.93 41.65
CA ASP A 514 -18.48 -26.16 42.42
C ASP A 514 -19.58 -27.08 41.89
N GLY A 515 -19.36 -28.40 42.00
CA GLY A 515 -20.26 -29.42 41.45
C GLY A 515 -20.04 -29.75 39.99
N GLY A 516 -18.97 -29.28 39.32
CA GLY A 516 -18.63 -29.60 37.93
C GLY A 516 -19.42 -28.84 36.88
N ARG A 517 -20.28 -27.90 37.30
CA ARG A 517 -21.03 -27.01 36.42
C ARG A 517 -20.10 -25.91 35.89
N ARG A 518 -20.37 -25.42 34.67
CA ARG A 518 -19.73 -24.26 34.08
C ARG A 518 -20.72 -23.13 33.89
N VAL A 519 -20.30 -21.92 34.20
CA VAL A 519 -21.12 -20.70 34.04
C VAL A 519 -20.29 -19.62 33.38
N THR A 520 -20.88 -18.61 32.82
CA THR A 520 -20.19 -17.48 32.26
C THR A 520 -19.69 -16.53 33.35
N LEU A 521 -18.60 -15.82 33.08
CA LEU A 521 -18.15 -14.75 33.99
C LEU A 521 -19.21 -13.64 34.08
N LEU A 522 -20.02 -13.40 33.03
CA LEU A 522 -21.14 -12.47 33.05
C LEU A 522 -22.18 -12.83 34.12
N GLU A 523 -22.63 -14.10 34.15
CA GLU A 523 -23.57 -14.58 35.17
C GLU A 523 -23.04 -14.33 36.59
N LEU A 524 -21.75 -14.61 36.81
CA LEU A 524 -21.12 -14.36 38.13
C LEU A 524 -21.03 -12.87 38.47
N VAL A 525 -20.76 -12.00 37.50
CA VAL A 525 -20.74 -10.53 37.69
C VAL A 525 -22.14 -10.03 38.04
N GLN A 526 -23.17 -10.50 37.34
CA GLN A 526 -24.56 -10.14 37.60
C GLN A 526 -25.02 -10.61 39.00
N LEU A 527 -24.64 -11.81 39.43
CA LEU A 527 -24.90 -12.31 40.78
C LEU A 527 -24.22 -11.46 41.84
N ALA A 528 -22.96 -11.08 41.60
CA ALA A 528 -22.20 -10.23 42.51
C ALA A 528 -22.78 -8.80 42.58
N SER A 529 -23.31 -8.26 41.49
CA SER A 529 -23.89 -6.91 41.44
C SER A 529 -25.25 -6.85 42.16
N ARG A 530 -26.08 -7.89 42.01
CA ARG A 530 -27.42 -7.95 42.60
C ARG A 530 -27.42 -8.44 44.05
N GLY A 531 -26.31 -8.97 44.55
CA GLY A 531 -26.21 -9.56 45.90
C GLY A 531 -27.09 -10.82 46.07
N VAL A 532 -27.48 -11.49 44.96
CA VAL A 532 -28.36 -12.66 44.94
C VAL A 532 -27.52 -13.96 45.01
N LEU A 533 -28.02 -14.96 45.73
CA LEU A 533 -27.40 -16.30 45.81
C LEU A 533 -27.71 -17.11 44.55
N PHE A 534 -26.70 -17.78 44.00
CA PHE A 534 -26.84 -18.63 42.80
C PHE A 534 -27.65 -19.91 43.05
N THR A 535 -27.48 -20.48 44.19
CA THR A 535 -28.31 -21.61 44.73
C THR A 535 -28.29 -21.49 46.25
N SER A 536 -29.10 -22.32 46.94
CA SER A 536 -29.10 -22.42 48.41
C SER A 536 -27.75 -22.82 49.02
N SER A 537 -26.77 -23.18 48.19
CA SER A 537 -25.45 -23.65 48.60
C SER A 537 -24.29 -22.72 48.23
N THR A 538 -24.47 -21.71 47.35
CA THR A 538 -23.37 -20.82 46.90
C THR A 538 -23.47 -19.46 47.59
N SER A 539 -22.46 -19.11 48.41
CA SER A 539 -22.42 -17.83 49.11
C SER A 539 -21.88 -16.69 48.21
N THR A 540 -22.20 -15.44 48.57
CA THR A 540 -21.66 -14.25 47.87
C THR A 540 -20.13 -14.21 47.93
N ASP A 541 -19.51 -14.75 49.01
CA ASP A 541 -18.04 -14.84 49.17
C ASP A 541 -17.42 -15.83 48.18
N GLU A 542 -18.15 -16.89 47.83
CA GLU A 542 -17.71 -17.90 46.87
C GLU A 542 -17.74 -17.36 45.45
N VAL A 543 -18.78 -16.61 45.05
CA VAL A 543 -18.87 -15.89 43.77
C VAL A 543 -17.72 -14.90 43.66
N ALA A 544 -17.47 -14.08 44.71
CA ALA A 544 -16.36 -13.13 44.73
C ALA A 544 -14.99 -13.83 44.62
N THR A 545 -14.85 -15.04 45.20
CA THR A 545 -13.62 -15.84 45.13
C THR A 545 -13.39 -16.36 43.71
N ILE A 546 -14.43 -16.87 43.05
CA ILE A 546 -14.36 -17.35 41.65
C ILE A 546 -14.01 -16.21 40.72
N LEU A 547 -14.73 -15.06 40.78
CA LEU A 547 -14.41 -13.87 40.00
C LEU A 547 -12.96 -13.41 40.24
N GLY A 548 -12.53 -13.39 41.51
CA GLY A 548 -11.18 -12.99 41.89
C GLY A 548 -10.08 -13.86 41.28
N ARG A 549 -10.31 -15.18 41.12
CA ARG A 549 -9.36 -16.07 40.41
C ARG A 549 -9.07 -15.58 38.97
N TYR A 550 -10.08 -15.06 38.31
CA TYR A 550 -9.96 -14.48 36.94
C TYR A 550 -9.66 -12.98 36.94
N GLY A 551 -9.30 -12.41 38.10
CA GLY A 551 -8.94 -11.00 38.21
C GLY A 551 -10.12 -10.05 38.03
N LEU A 552 -11.33 -10.48 38.33
CA LEU A 552 -12.55 -9.68 38.29
C LEU A 552 -13.07 -9.41 39.70
N ARG A 553 -13.64 -8.23 39.90
CA ARG A 553 -14.30 -7.86 41.16
C ARG A 553 -15.35 -6.77 40.93
N VAL A 554 -16.55 -6.94 41.47
CA VAL A 554 -17.57 -5.90 41.48
C VAL A 554 -17.34 -4.96 42.66
N ILE A 555 -17.26 -3.64 42.42
CA ILE A 555 -17.00 -2.61 43.43
C ILE A 555 -17.81 -1.36 43.08
N SER A 556 -18.69 -0.92 43.99
CA SER A 556 -19.33 0.40 43.96
C SER A 556 -19.91 0.82 42.61
N GLY A 557 -20.56 -0.11 41.89
CA GLY A 557 -21.15 0.14 40.58
C GLY A 557 -20.22 -0.10 39.39
N ASP A 558 -18.99 -0.53 39.61
CA ASP A 558 -18.01 -0.85 38.58
C ASP A 558 -17.58 -2.33 38.60
N LEU A 559 -17.24 -2.84 37.44
CA LEU A 559 -16.47 -4.07 37.27
C LEU A 559 -14.98 -3.73 37.24
N ALA A 560 -14.27 -4.05 38.31
CA ALA A 560 -12.82 -3.94 38.35
C ALA A 560 -12.18 -5.15 37.64
N VAL A 561 -11.36 -4.91 36.61
CA VAL A 561 -10.62 -5.92 35.87
C VAL A 561 -9.12 -5.74 36.16
N SER A 562 -8.51 -6.75 36.76
CA SER A 562 -7.09 -6.74 37.13
C SER A 562 -6.17 -6.50 35.94
N ASN A 563 -5.20 -5.60 36.11
CA ASN A 563 -4.18 -5.36 35.10
C ASN A 563 -3.08 -6.45 35.06
N ASN A 564 -3.08 -7.40 35.98
CA ASN A 564 -2.08 -8.46 36.02
C ASN A 564 -2.66 -9.72 36.67
N ASN A 565 -3.36 -10.53 35.87
CA ASN A 565 -3.92 -11.81 36.31
C ASN A 565 -3.61 -12.90 35.29
N THR A 566 -2.98 -13.99 35.70
CA THR A 566 -2.54 -15.10 34.83
C THR A 566 -3.70 -15.89 34.24
N ALA A 567 -4.76 -16.11 35.02
CA ALA A 567 -5.95 -16.83 34.50
C ALA A 567 -6.67 -16.03 33.43
N LEU A 568 -6.81 -14.70 33.60
CA LEU A 568 -7.36 -13.81 32.58
C LEU A 568 -6.47 -13.78 31.33
N GLN A 569 -5.16 -13.71 31.48
CA GLN A 569 -4.23 -13.78 30.34
C GLN A 569 -4.31 -15.12 29.61
N ALA A 570 -4.57 -16.22 30.33
CA ALA A 570 -4.77 -17.53 29.70
C ALA A 570 -6.06 -17.59 28.88
N LEU A 571 -7.16 -16.98 29.34
CA LEU A 571 -8.40 -16.84 28.58
C LEU A 571 -8.23 -16.05 27.28
N LEU A 572 -7.32 -15.08 27.28
CA LEU A 572 -7.09 -14.17 26.15
C LEU A 572 -5.92 -14.59 25.24
N ARG A 573 -5.27 -15.74 25.48
CA ARG A 573 -4.01 -16.16 24.84
C ARG A 573 -4.07 -16.14 23.30
N ASP A 574 -5.15 -16.66 22.75
CA ASP A 574 -5.32 -16.83 21.30
C ASP A 574 -6.19 -15.70 20.68
N THR A 575 -6.27 -14.56 21.36
CA THR A 575 -7.07 -13.40 20.93
C THR A 575 -6.17 -12.20 20.61
N PRO A 576 -6.66 -11.20 19.89
CA PRO A 576 -5.96 -9.93 19.66
C PRO A 576 -5.60 -9.17 20.97
N TRP A 577 -6.25 -9.51 22.07
CA TRP A 577 -6.07 -8.88 23.39
C TRP A 577 -5.10 -9.62 24.31
N ALA A 578 -4.35 -10.59 23.79
CA ALA A 578 -3.34 -11.34 24.54
C ALA A 578 -2.29 -10.42 25.21
N GLY A 579 -1.68 -10.91 26.28
CA GLY A 579 -0.68 -10.18 27.04
C GLY A 579 -1.25 -8.92 27.71
N ASN A 580 -0.74 -7.75 27.32
CA ASN A 580 -1.16 -6.46 27.90
C ASN A 580 -2.20 -5.69 27.05
N ALA A 581 -2.56 -6.21 25.87
CA ALA A 581 -3.44 -5.52 24.94
C ALA A 581 -4.86 -5.32 25.50
N TYR A 582 -5.38 -6.29 26.27
CA TYR A 582 -6.69 -6.15 26.91
C TYR A 582 -6.80 -4.93 27.83
N ARG A 583 -5.72 -4.52 28.49
CA ARG A 583 -5.72 -3.33 29.37
C ARG A 583 -5.97 -2.06 28.56
N GLN A 584 -5.36 -1.97 27.38
CA GLN A 584 -5.54 -0.83 26.50
C GLN A 584 -6.95 -0.83 25.88
N ALA A 585 -7.46 -2.00 25.52
CA ALA A 585 -8.83 -2.17 25.02
C ALA A 585 -9.84 -1.72 26.10
N LEU A 586 -9.78 -2.30 27.30
CA LEU A 586 -10.74 -1.99 28.36
C LEU A 586 -10.72 -0.52 28.81
N ARG A 587 -9.58 0.18 28.72
CA ARG A 587 -9.51 1.62 29.03
C ARG A 587 -10.26 2.51 28.03
N ARG A 588 -10.58 1.99 26.84
CA ARG A 588 -11.36 2.68 25.82
C ARG A 588 -12.87 2.46 25.97
N VAL A 589 -13.28 1.52 26.81
CA VAL A 589 -14.70 1.31 27.10
C VAL A 589 -15.28 2.62 27.64
N PRO A 590 -16.45 3.07 27.13
CA PRO A 590 -17.09 4.31 27.62
C PRO A 590 -17.26 4.31 29.13
N GLY A 591 -16.83 5.37 29.79
CA GLY A 591 -16.88 5.50 31.24
C GLY A 591 -15.81 4.73 32.02
N ALA A 592 -14.97 3.91 31.36
CA ALA A 592 -13.90 3.18 32.05
C ALA A 592 -12.81 4.08 32.60
N THR A 593 -12.35 3.80 33.81
CA THR A 593 -11.30 4.55 34.50
C THR A 593 -10.21 3.61 35.03
N ALA A 594 -9.03 4.16 35.34
CA ALA A 594 -8.00 3.41 36.03
C ALA A 594 -8.21 3.48 37.56
N SER A 595 -8.02 2.36 38.27
CA SER A 595 -8.05 2.41 39.74
C SER A 595 -6.95 3.32 40.26
N GLY A 596 -7.29 4.28 41.12
CA GLY A 596 -6.34 5.19 41.77
C GLY A 596 -5.35 4.45 42.69
N THR A 597 -5.79 3.36 43.30
CA THR A 597 -5.03 2.51 44.20
C THR A 597 -5.03 1.05 43.73
N THR A 598 -4.21 0.20 44.35
CA THR A 598 -4.27 -1.25 44.16
C THR A 598 -5.52 -1.81 44.83
N LEU A 599 -6.19 -2.75 44.18
CA LEU A 599 -7.37 -3.44 44.67
C LEU A 599 -7.02 -4.89 45.02
N ARG A 600 -7.66 -5.41 46.07
CA ARG A 600 -7.51 -6.82 46.44
C ARG A 600 -8.53 -7.65 45.70
N PHE A 601 -8.07 -8.64 44.96
CA PHE A 601 -8.87 -9.66 44.29
C PHE A 601 -8.82 -10.95 45.13
N PRO A 602 -9.97 -11.48 45.62
CA PRO A 602 -9.98 -12.75 46.31
C PRO A 602 -9.29 -13.84 45.50
N ALA A 603 -8.51 -14.70 46.14
CA ALA A 603 -7.73 -15.81 45.55
C ALA A 603 -6.63 -15.44 44.53
N SER A 604 -6.46 -14.18 44.10
CA SER A 604 -5.40 -13.78 43.14
C SER A 604 -4.51 -12.62 43.62
N GLY A 605 -4.76 -12.05 44.81
CA GLY A 605 -3.86 -11.06 45.43
C GLY A 605 -4.25 -9.61 45.17
N VAL A 606 -3.26 -8.72 45.11
CA VAL A 606 -3.47 -7.26 44.98
C VAL A 606 -2.91 -6.78 43.63
N ALA A 607 -3.70 -6.02 42.88
CA ALA A 607 -3.29 -5.47 41.61
C ALA A 607 -3.97 -4.10 41.33
N ARG A 608 -3.39 -3.29 40.43
CA ARG A 608 -4.13 -2.20 39.81
C ARG A 608 -5.16 -2.76 38.82
N ALA A 609 -6.25 -2.04 38.62
CA ALA A 609 -7.36 -2.47 37.79
C ALA A 609 -7.80 -1.39 36.81
N THR A 610 -8.50 -1.79 35.78
CA THR A 610 -9.39 -0.94 34.98
C THR A 610 -10.80 -1.13 35.53
N LEU A 611 -11.47 -0.02 35.84
CA LEU A 611 -12.84 0.02 36.33
C LEU A 611 -13.76 0.26 35.15
N VAL A 612 -14.69 -0.63 34.90
CA VAL A 612 -15.67 -0.57 33.80
C VAL A 612 -17.06 -0.42 34.44
N PRO A 613 -17.86 0.60 34.07
CA PRO A 613 -19.20 0.80 34.63
C PRO A 613 -20.08 -0.44 34.41
N LEU A 614 -20.77 -0.90 35.46
CA LEU A 614 -21.68 -2.05 35.39
C LEU A 614 -22.86 -1.79 34.43
N GLU A 615 -23.29 -0.56 34.26
CA GLU A 615 -24.29 -0.17 33.26
C GLU A 615 -23.88 -0.61 31.85
N THR A 616 -22.60 -0.51 31.50
CA THR A 616 -22.07 -0.96 30.21
C THR A 616 -22.09 -2.48 30.06
N VAL A 617 -22.06 -3.20 31.22
CA VAL A 617 -22.11 -4.67 31.25
C VAL A 617 -23.56 -5.18 31.19
N GLU A 618 -24.53 -4.47 31.80
CA GLU A 618 -25.93 -4.90 31.98
C GLU A 618 -26.89 -4.48 30.86
N THR A 619 -26.58 -3.47 30.05
CA THR A 619 -27.50 -2.86 29.06
C THR A 619 -27.86 -3.76 27.87
N ARG A 620 -27.46 -5.03 27.81
CA ARG A 620 -27.58 -5.92 26.63
C ARG A 620 -28.52 -7.12 26.77
N GLU A 621 -29.45 -7.11 27.70
CA GLU A 621 -30.54 -8.15 27.74
C GLU A 621 -31.74 -7.85 26.82
N GLY A 622 -31.68 -6.79 25.98
CA GLY A 622 -32.83 -6.28 25.21
C GLY A 622 -32.61 -6.08 23.70
N GLY A 623 -31.70 -6.84 23.08
CA GLY A 623 -31.49 -6.74 21.64
C GLY A 623 -31.37 -8.10 20.97
#